data_681adc6c68112069fcc852f755e28de0
#
_entry.id   681adc6c68112069fcc852f755e28de0
#
_cell.length_a   1.000
_cell.length_b   1.000
_cell.length_c   1.000
_cell.angle_alpha   90.00
_cell.angle_beta   90.00
_cell.angle_gamma   90.00
#
_symmetry.space_group_name_H-M   'P 1'
#
loop_
_entity.id
_entity.type
_entity.pdbx_description
1 polymer ?
#
loop_
_entity_poly.entity_id
_entity_poly.type
_entity_poly.pdbx_seq_one_letter_code
_entity_poly.pdbx_strand_id
1 'polypeptide(L)'
;LKGFRNFCTKMWNAARFIDGYPNEKDKFKAENDHDKWIYDEFSKAKKQINKNISDYRLDFAVNEIYEFFWNKFCDVYIEQCKKSGETSNLRPLLKEILQLVHPFAPFITEEINTILFDERIIT
;
A
#
# COMPACT_ATOMS: atom_id res chain seq x y z
N LEU A 1 10.78 1.58 -16.34
CA LEU A 1 10.75 0.23 -15.79
C LEU A 1 9.69 -0.60 -16.47
N LYS A 2 10.07 -1.76 -16.95
CA LYS A 2 9.12 -2.66 -17.62
C LYS A 2 7.94 -3.05 -16.73
N GLY A 3 8.17 -3.17 -15.43
CA GLY A 3 7.14 -3.54 -14.49
C GLY A 3 6.30 -2.39 -13.96
N PHE A 4 6.65 -1.15 -14.28
CA PHE A 4 5.98 0.01 -13.67
C PHE A 4 4.50 0.09 -14.07
N ARG A 5 4.21 -0.14 -15.34
CA ARG A 5 2.82 -0.14 -15.82
C ARG A 5 1.99 -1.22 -15.12
N ASN A 6 2.58 -2.42 -14.99
CA ASN A 6 1.90 -3.52 -14.29
C ASN A 6 1.69 -3.19 -12.81
N PHE A 7 2.65 -2.54 -12.19
CA PHE A 7 2.52 -2.08 -10.81
C PHE A 7 1.38 -1.09 -10.65
N CYS A 8 1.30 -0.11 -11.55
CA CYS A 8 0.20 0.86 -11.53
C CYS A 8 -1.15 0.19 -11.72
N THR A 9 -1.24 -0.76 -12.64
CA THR A 9 -2.46 -1.54 -12.87
C THR A 9 -2.85 -2.33 -11.62
N LYS A 10 -1.88 -2.98 -11.00
CA LYS A 10 -2.12 -3.75 -9.78
C LYS A 10 -2.59 -2.85 -8.63
N MET A 11 -1.96 -1.70 -8.47
CA MET A 11 -2.35 -0.72 -7.46
C MET A 11 -3.77 -0.20 -7.69
N TRP A 12 -4.10 0.11 -8.93
CA TRP A 12 -5.43 0.57 -9.31
C TRP A 12 -6.50 -0.49 -9.03
N ASN A 13 -6.23 -1.74 -9.39
CA ASN A 13 -7.15 -2.85 -9.15
C ASN A 13 -7.35 -3.10 -7.65
N ALA A 14 -6.28 -3.03 -6.87
CA ALA A 14 -6.38 -3.17 -5.42
C ALA A 14 -7.22 -2.04 -4.82
N ALA A 15 -7.02 -0.81 -5.30
CA ALA A 15 -7.78 0.34 -4.82
C ALA A 15 -9.27 0.20 -5.14
N ARG A 16 -9.59 -0.25 -6.33
CA ARG A 16 -11.00 -0.48 -6.73
C ARG A 16 -11.65 -1.57 -5.88
N PHE A 17 -10.91 -2.62 -5.58
CA PHE A 17 -11.39 -3.68 -4.70
C PHE A 17 -11.68 -3.14 -3.30
N ILE A 18 -10.76 -2.37 -2.74
CA ILE A 18 -10.90 -1.79 -1.40
C ILE A 18 -12.03 -0.78 -1.36
N ASP A 19 -12.25 -0.03 -2.44
CA ASP A 19 -13.33 0.95 -2.53
C ASP A 19 -14.71 0.29 -2.37
N GLY A 20 -14.84 -0.99 -2.66
CA GLY A 20 -16.07 -1.73 -2.48
C GLY A 20 -16.44 -2.02 -1.02
N TYR A 21 -15.55 -1.74 -0.08
CA TYR A 21 -15.81 -1.99 1.35
C TYR A 21 -16.07 -0.68 2.10
N PRO A 22 -16.85 -0.73 3.21
CA PRO A 22 -17.13 0.47 3.99
C PRO A 22 -15.87 1.08 4.59
N ASN A 23 -15.86 2.40 4.73
CA ASN A 23 -14.79 3.11 5.39
C ASN A 23 -15.07 3.13 6.90
N GLU A 24 -14.60 2.11 7.61
CA GLU A 24 -14.92 1.90 9.03
C GLU A 24 -13.87 2.49 9.98
N LYS A 25 -12.64 2.67 9.52
CA LYS A 25 -11.53 3.15 10.36
C LYS A 25 -10.76 4.25 9.65
N ASP A 26 -10.37 5.26 10.43
CA ASP A 26 -9.50 6.33 9.93
C ASP A 26 -8.03 5.94 9.97
N LYS A 27 -7.65 5.07 10.91
CA LYS A 27 -6.26 4.65 11.09
C LYS A 27 -6.17 3.13 11.20
N PHE A 28 -5.04 2.57 10.77
CA PHE A 28 -4.77 1.16 10.91
C PHE A 28 -4.66 0.77 12.39
N LYS A 29 -5.35 -0.28 12.75
CA LYS A 29 -5.27 -0.85 14.09
C LYS A 29 -5.25 -2.37 13.98
N ALA A 30 -4.14 -2.99 14.33
CA ALA A 30 -3.98 -4.42 14.26
C ALA A 30 -4.89 -5.11 15.28
N GLU A 31 -5.75 -6.01 14.82
CA GLU A 31 -6.71 -6.72 15.65
C GLU A 31 -6.54 -8.24 15.62
N ASN A 32 -5.80 -8.74 14.63
CA ASN A 32 -5.57 -10.17 14.47
C ASN A 32 -4.13 -10.43 14.00
N ASP A 33 -3.77 -11.69 13.86
CA ASP A 33 -2.40 -12.07 13.52
C ASP A 33 -1.96 -11.58 12.15
N HIS A 34 -2.84 -11.63 11.16
CA HIS A 34 -2.46 -11.17 9.83
C HIS A 34 -2.36 -9.65 9.75
N ASP A 35 -3.12 -8.90 10.55
CA ASP A 35 -2.95 -7.45 10.67
C ASP A 35 -1.57 -7.11 11.25
N LYS A 36 -1.17 -7.83 12.28
CA LYS A 36 0.15 -7.63 12.91
C LYS A 36 1.27 -7.98 11.94
N TRP A 37 1.10 -9.07 11.21
CA TRP A 37 2.08 -9.52 10.23
C TRP A 37 2.29 -8.48 9.13
N ILE A 38 1.20 -8.00 8.53
CA ILE A 38 1.33 -7.06 7.41
C ILE A 38 1.91 -5.71 7.86
N TYR A 39 1.53 -5.25 9.05
CA TYR A 39 2.07 -3.98 9.56
C TYR A 39 3.55 -4.10 9.89
N ASP A 40 3.97 -5.24 10.44
CA ASP A 40 5.39 -5.51 10.67
C ASP A 40 6.17 -5.52 9.36
N GLU A 41 5.64 -6.18 8.35
CA GLU A 41 6.26 -6.21 7.01
C GLU A 41 6.29 -4.82 6.37
N PHE A 42 5.23 -4.05 6.55
CA PHE A 42 5.18 -2.68 6.06
C PHE A 42 6.25 -1.81 6.74
N SER A 43 6.40 -1.95 8.03
CA SER A 43 7.42 -1.20 8.79
C SER A 43 8.83 -1.54 8.34
N LYS A 44 9.09 -2.83 8.10
CA LYS A 44 10.39 -3.28 7.57
C LYS A 44 10.66 -2.72 6.19
N ALA A 45 9.68 -2.80 5.31
CA ALA A 45 9.80 -2.28 3.95
C ALA A 45 10.04 -0.76 3.97
N LYS A 46 9.31 -0.04 4.80
CA LYS A 46 9.44 1.41 4.93
C LYS A 46 10.86 1.80 5.36
N LYS A 47 11.42 1.10 6.34
CA LYS A 47 12.79 1.35 6.79
C LYS A 47 13.80 1.09 5.68
N GLN A 48 13.64 -0.01 4.96
CA GLN A 48 14.54 -0.38 3.88
C GLN A 48 14.45 0.61 2.71
N ILE A 49 13.24 1.04 2.39
CA ILE A 49 13.01 2.03 1.33
C ILE A 49 13.68 3.35 1.70
N ASN A 50 13.48 3.82 2.92
CA ASN A 50 14.09 5.07 3.39
C ASN A 50 15.61 4.99 3.39
N LYS A 51 16.16 3.85 3.79
CA LYS A 51 17.60 3.62 3.76
C LYS A 51 18.14 3.68 2.32
N ASN A 52 17.44 3.02 1.39
CA ASN A 52 17.85 3.01 -0.01
C ASN A 52 17.79 4.40 -0.63
N ILE A 53 16.79 5.20 -0.25
CA ILE A 53 16.70 6.59 -0.69
C ILE A 53 17.88 7.40 -0.14
N SER A 54 18.22 7.24 1.14
CA SER A 54 19.37 7.92 1.76
C SER A 54 20.69 7.55 1.10
N ASP A 55 20.81 6.31 0.63
CA ASP A 55 22.01 5.81 -0.03
C ASP A 55 21.99 6.07 -1.55
N TYR A 56 21.01 6.82 -2.04
CA TYR A 56 20.81 7.10 -3.46
C TYR A 56 20.61 5.83 -4.30
N ARG A 57 19.98 4.81 -3.70
CA ARG A 57 19.66 3.54 -4.34
C ARG A 57 18.19 3.49 -4.72
N LEU A 58 17.77 4.38 -5.63
CA LEU A 58 16.35 4.50 -5.99
C LEU A 58 15.81 3.24 -6.65
N ASP A 59 16.64 2.52 -7.40
CA ASP A 59 16.24 1.25 -8.02
C ASP A 59 15.89 0.19 -6.98
N PHE A 60 16.69 0.09 -5.91
CA PHE A 60 16.38 -0.83 -4.81
C PHE A 60 15.13 -0.39 -4.02
N ALA A 61 14.96 0.92 -3.85
CA ALA A 61 13.77 1.43 -3.17
C ALA A 61 12.49 1.07 -3.93
N VAL A 62 12.49 1.24 -5.25
CA VAL A 62 11.36 0.89 -6.11
C VAL A 62 11.08 -0.60 -6.05
N ASN A 63 12.12 -1.43 -6.10
CA ASN A 63 11.95 -2.89 -6.01
C ASN A 63 11.36 -3.32 -4.67
N GLU A 64 11.75 -2.66 -3.58
CA GLU A 64 11.23 -2.95 -2.24
C GLU A 64 9.75 -2.62 -2.14
N ILE A 65 9.34 -1.48 -2.70
CA ILE A 65 7.93 -1.09 -2.78
C ILE A 65 7.14 -2.13 -3.58
N TYR A 66 7.68 -2.54 -4.71
CA TYR A 66 7.07 -3.50 -5.62
C TYR A 66 6.83 -4.83 -4.92
N GLU A 67 7.87 -5.37 -4.27
CA GLU A 67 7.80 -6.62 -3.56
C GLU A 67 6.78 -6.59 -2.44
N PHE A 68 6.83 -5.55 -1.62
CA PHE A 68 5.90 -5.42 -0.51
C PHE A 68 4.45 -5.34 -1.00
N PHE A 69 4.18 -4.42 -1.94
CA PHE A 69 2.81 -4.20 -2.40
C PHE A 69 2.23 -5.42 -3.09
N TRP A 70 2.99 -5.97 -4.03
CA TRP A 70 2.48 -7.07 -4.86
C TRP A 70 2.43 -8.39 -4.09
N ASN A 71 3.55 -8.79 -3.50
CA ASN A 71 3.66 -10.13 -2.93
C ASN A 71 3.11 -10.24 -1.51
N LYS A 72 3.15 -9.19 -0.73
CA LYS A 72 2.71 -9.24 0.67
C LYS A 72 1.34 -8.63 0.86
N PHE A 73 1.13 -7.40 0.39
CA PHE A 73 -0.15 -6.75 0.57
C PHE A 73 -1.24 -7.37 -0.30
N CYS A 74 -1.02 -7.45 -1.61
CA CYS A 74 -2.06 -7.95 -2.53
C CYS A 74 -2.24 -9.46 -2.46
N ASP A 75 -1.13 -10.21 -2.54
CA ASP A 75 -1.24 -11.68 -2.66
C ASP A 75 -1.54 -12.37 -1.35
N VAL A 76 -1.14 -11.81 -0.22
CA VAL A 76 -1.34 -12.45 1.07
C VAL A 76 -2.37 -11.71 1.92
N TYR A 77 -2.14 -10.45 2.23
CA TYR A 77 -2.99 -9.74 3.20
C TYR A 77 -4.42 -9.55 2.69
N ILE A 78 -4.59 -9.08 1.47
CA ILE A 78 -5.93 -8.89 0.90
C ILE A 78 -6.68 -10.23 0.84
N GLU A 79 -5.99 -11.30 0.45
CA GLU A 79 -6.61 -12.62 0.40
C GLU A 79 -7.02 -13.11 1.79
N GLN A 80 -6.22 -12.84 2.81
CA GLN A 80 -6.58 -13.20 4.18
C GLN A 80 -7.78 -12.38 4.67
N CYS A 81 -7.84 -11.11 4.33
CA CYS A 81 -9.00 -10.27 4.65
C CYS A 81 -10.27 -10.78 4.00
N LYS A 82 -10.18 -11.25 2.76
CA LYS A 82 -11.33 -11.86 2.08
C LYS A 82 -11.83 -13.10 2.80
N LYS A 83 -10.92 -13.95 3.24
CA LYS A 83 -11.27 -15.19 3.92
C LYS A 83 -11.87 -14.97 5.30
N SER A 84 -11.32 -14.02 6.06
CA SER A 84 -11.77 -13.73 7.42
C SER A 84 -12.97 -12.79 7.47
N GLY A 85 -13.20 -12.04 6.41
CA GLY A 85 -14.22 -10.98 6.39
C GLY A 85 -13.82 -9.70 7.13
N GLU A 86 -12.61 -9.62 7.63
CA GLU A 86 -12.12 -8.46 8.38
C GLU A 86 -11.38 -7.51 7.44
N THR A 87 -12.12 -6.58 6.84
CA THR A 87 -11.60 -5.69 5.79
C THR A 87 -11.41 -4.25 6.26
N SER A 88 -11.67 -3.97 7.56
CA SER A 88 -11.68 -2.60 8.07
C SER A 88 -10.31 -1.92 8.02
N ASN A 89 -9.22 -2.68 8.02
CA ASN A 89 -7.85 -2.12 7.98
C ASN A 89 -7.30 -1.91 6.58
N LEU A 90 -8.02 -2.33 5.54
CA LEU A 90 -7.53 -2.21 4.16
C LEU A 90 -7.36 -0.75 3.74
N ARG A 91 -8.37 0.09 3.96
CA ARG A 91 -8.28 1.51 3.58
C ARG A 91 -7.19 2.27 4.33
N PRO A 92 -7.11 2.18 5.66
CA PRO A 92 -6.06 2.90 6.39
C PRO A 92 -4.66 2.48 5.98
N LEU A 93 -4.45 1.17 5.78
CA LEU A 93 -3.15 0.69 5.36
C LEU A 93 -2.81 1.12 3.94
N LEU A 94 -3.78 1.06 3.03
CA LEU A 94 -3.57 1.54 1.67
C LEU A 94 -3.21 3.02 1.66
N LYS A 95 -3.83 3.82 2.51
CA LYS A 95 -3.49 5.24 2.62
C LYS A 95 -2.03 5.45 3.00
N GLU A 96 -1.52 4.68 3.97
CA GLU A 96 -0.12 4.75 4.35
C GLU A 96 0.80 4.29 3.22
N ILE A 97 0.41 3.24 2.50
CA ILE A 97 1.17 2.75 1.35
C ILE A 97 1.23 3.81 0.24
N LEU A 98 0.12 4.48 -0.03
CA LEU A 98 0.08 5.55 -1.03
C LEU A 98 1.05 6.68 -0.69
N GLN A 99 1.12 7.06 0.58
CA GLN A 99 2.06 8.08 1.02
C GLN A 99 3.51 7.64 0.81
N LEU A 100 3.80 6.37 1.04
CA LEU A 100 5.14 5.83 0.82
C LEU A 100 5.50 5.79 -0.67
N VAL A 101 4.54 5.47 -1.53
CA VAL A 101 4.74 5.33 -2.98
C VAL A 101 4.73 6.68 -3.70
N HIS A 102 4.09 7.70 -3.11
CA HIS A 102 3.86 8.99 -3.76
C HIS A 102 5.11 9.62 -4.42
N PRO A 103 6.29 9.64 -3.79
CA PRO A 103 7.47 10.23 -4.44
C PRO A 103 7.89 9.52 -5.73
N PHE A 104 7.49 8.27 -5.91
CA PHE A 104 7.87 7.45 -7.07
C PHE A 104 6.79 7.44 -8.15
N ALA A 105 5.53 7.62 -7.78
CA ALA A 105 4.40 7.55 -8.70
C ALA A 105 3.30 8.53 -8.29
N PRO A 106 3.56 9.85 -8.35
CA PRO A 106 2.64 10.84 -7.80
C PRO A 106 1.28 10.88 -8.50
N PHE A 107 1.23 10.63 -9.81
CA PHE A 107 -0.04 10.71 -10.53
C PHE A 107 -1.02 9.66 -10.07
N ILE A 108 -0.59 8.40 -10.01
CA ILE A 108 -1.50 7.32 -9.62
C ILE A 108 -1.87 7.39 -8.14
N THR A 109 -0.93 7.76 -7.28
CA THR A 109 -1.22 7.87 -5.85
C THR A 109 -2.20 8.99 -5.54
N GLU A 110 -2.06 10.16 -6.20
CA GLU A 110 -2.99 11.27 -6.05
C GLU A 110 -4.38 10.89 -6.54
N GLU A 111 -4.46 10.24 -7.67
CA GLU A 111 -5.74 9.85 -8.25
C GLU A 111 -6.48 8.85 -7.36
N ILE A 112 -5.77 7.83 -6.88
CA ILE A 112 -6.35 6.85 -5.97
C ILE A 112 -6.76 7.50 -4.66
N ASN A 113 -5.92 8.37 -4.12
CA ASN A 113 -6.20 9.07 -2.87
C ASN A 113 -7.46 9.93 -2.99
N THR A 114 -7.63 10.63 -4.11
CA THR A 114 -8.81 11.44 -4.36
C THR A 114 -10.07 10.59 -4.42
N ILE A 115 -10.01 9.45 -5.08
CA ILE A 115 -11.16 8.56 -5.24
C ILE A 115 -11.56 7.91 -3.92
N LEU A 116 -10.58 7.39 -3.15
CA LEU A 116 -10.86 6.64 -1.93
C LEU A 116 -11.03 7.53 -0.70
N PHE A 117 -10.28 8.61 -0.61
CA PHE A 117 -10.21 9.41 0.62
C PHE A 117 -10.65 10.86 0.43
N ASP A 118 -10.89 11.26 -0.81
CA ASP A 118 -11.32 12.64 -1.17
C ASP A 118 -10.39 13.70 -0.57
N GLU A 119 -9.09 13.45 -0.64
CA GLU A 119 -8.09 14.40 -0.15
C GLU A 119 -6.84 14.33 -1.00
N ARG A 120 -5.98 15.35 -0.88
CA ARG A 120 -4.71 15.39 -1.59
C ARG A 120 -3.58 14.94 -0.68
N ILE A 121 -2.58 14.27 -1.26
CA ILE A 121 -1.37 13.95 -0.54
C ILE A 121 -0.45 15.16 -0.59
N ILE A 122 -0.04 15.62 0.60
CA ILE A 122 0.88 16.74 0.73
C ILE A 122 2.25 16.15 1.06
N THR A 123 3.21 16.39 0.18
CA THR A 123 4.59 15.92 0.37
C THR A 123 5.46 17.03 0.95
#